data_3ea5c2a68a9d04d0a1a7231c5363123e
#
_entry.id   3ea5c2a68a9d04d0a1a7231c5363123e
#
_cell.length_a   1.000
_cell.length_b   1.000
_cell.length_c   1.000
_cell.angle_alpha   90.00
_cell.angle_beta   90.00
_cell.angle_gamma   90.00
#
_symmetry.space_group_name_H-M   'P 1'
#
loop_
_entity.id
_entity.type
_entity.pdbx_description
1 polymer ?
#
loop_
_entity_poly.entity_id
_entity_poly.type
_entity_poly.pdbx_seq_one_letter_code
_entity_poly.pdbx_strand_id
1 'polypeptide(L)'
;LAHVERVFDRQSGIHAPHLAPTLQLHSPHAPDAHVARSMARIARGIDANSWQSLVGTRSFWASGADLDAYVGSLAALRAPVWMVTMANELVTDQVPDLENTEAYAGLCRTVHSLSMRSRVIVEYGDFAALPAVAAGADTVGSGWDRGQRTFDPMAFQVDSDPGIRIPASYVTQGGLNSVLRRDTAEAIERWDSSHARRIRGGPMPPSDQVQRMHHLAQLRGAVRQINGAGPDKASRVAQLRARYSTAAADYDTLIARLPRIVRDPDKSAWATKPSKVLEAYASSEGL
;
A
#
# COMPACT_ATOMS: atom_id res chain seq x y z
N LEU A 1 -8.94 -27.96 -9.03
CA LEU A 1 -8.82 -27.81 -10.48
C LEU A 1 -10.05 -27.06 -11.05
N ALA A 2 -11.23 -27.65 -11.07
CA ALA A 2 -12.43 -27.10 -11.70
C ALA A 2 -12.81 -25.66 -11.25
N HIS A 3 -12.45 -25.23 -10.03
CA HIS A 3 -12.70 -23.84 -9.57
C HIS A 3 -11.78 -22.85 -10.31
N VAL A 4 -10.49 -23.16 -10.41
CA VAL A 4 -9.51 -22.29 -11.09
C VAL A 4 -9.84 -22.17 -12.58
N GLU A 5 -10.18 -23.29 -13.23
CA GLU A 5 -10.60 -23.31 -14.64
C GLU A 5 -11.80 -22.39 -14.87
N ARG A 6 -12.87 -22.51 -14.06
CA ARG A 6 -14.05 -21.64 -14.17
C ARG A 6 -13.73 -20.15 -13.96
N VAL A 7 -12.78 -19.83 -13.08
CA VAL A 7 -12.35 -18.44 -12.88
C VAL A 7 -11.63 -17.92 -14.13
N PHE A 8 -10.72 -18.73 -14.69
CA PHE A 8 -9.99 -18.36 -15.90
C PHE A 8 -10.90 -18.24 -17.12
N ASP A 9 -11.87 -19.15 -17.28
CA ASP A 9 -12.89 -19.04 -18.33
C ASP A 9 -13.66 -17.71 -18.28
N ARG A 10 -14.01 -17.26 -17.04
CA ARG A 10 -14.67 -15.97 -16.85
C ARG A 10 -13.77 -14.77 -17.18
N GLN A 11 -12.47 -14.90 -16.92
CA GLN A 11 -11.48 -13.84 -17.16
C GLN A 11 -11.07 -13.75 -18.63
N SER A 12 -11.16 -14.84 -19.38
CA SER A 12 -10.69 -14.92 -20.79
C SER A 12 -11.34 -13.88 -21.70
N GLY A 13 -12.55 -13.41 -21.36
CA GLY A 13 -13.27 -12.39 -22.12
C GLY A 13 -12.77 -10.94 -21.92
N ILE A 14 -11.87 -10.68 -20.98
CA ILE A 14 -11.45 -9.30 -20.66
C ILE A 14 -10.07 -8.92 -21.21
N HIS A 15 -9.44 -9.78 -22.01
CA HIS A 15 -8.13 -9.53 -22.63
C HIS A 15 -7.03 -9.09 -21.66
N ALA A 16 -7.05 -9.61 -20.43
CA ALA A 16 -6.05 -9.38 -19.38
C ALA A 16 -5.39 -10.70 -18.99
N PRO A 17 -4.21 -10.67 -18.38
CA PRO A 17 -3.62 -11.88 -17.80
C PRO A 17 -4.57 -12.51 -16.79
N HIS A 18 -4.64 -13.84 -16.77
CA HIS A 18 -5.42 -14.55 -15.76
C HIS A 18 -4.89 -14.27 -14.36
N LEU A 19 -5.76 -13.93 -13.44
CA LEU A 19 -5.46 -13.78 -12.02
C LEU A 19 -5.96 -15.01 -11.26
N ALA A 20 -5.04 -15.70 -10.60
CA ALA A 20 -5.39 -16.86 -9.78
C ALA A 20 -6.34 -16.48 -8.64
N PRO A 21 -7.39 -17.27 -8.41
CA PRO A 21 -8.23 -17.06 -7.23
C PRO A 21 -7.41 -17.26 -5.96
N THR A 22 -7.75 -16.52 -4.91
CA THR A 22 -7.11 -16.61 -3.60
C THR A 22 -8.13 -16.56 -2.49
N LEU A 23 -7.66 -16.72 -1.26
CA LEU A 23 -8.44 -16.56 -0.03
C LEU A 23 -7.78 -15.49 0.83
N GLN A 24 -8.56 -14.84 1.67
CA GLN A 24 -8.01 -14.00 2.72
C GLN A 24 -7.43 -14.88 3.83
N LEU A 25 -6.14 -14.70 4.11
CA LEU A 25 -5.39 -15.53 5.04
C LEU A 25 -5.26 -14.85 6.40
N HIS A 26 -5.46 -15.62 7.46
CA HIS A 26 -5.30 -15.18 8.85
C HIS A 26 -4.04 -15.76 9.52
N SER A 27 -3.55 -16.87 9.01
CA SER A 27 -2.33 -17.54 9.48
C SER A 27 -1.70 -18.39 8.37
N PRO A 28 -0.37 -18.47 8.29
CA PRO A 28 0.34 -19.37 7.36
C PRO A 28 0.04 -20.86 7.57
N HIS A 29 -0.40 -21.24 8.78
CA HIS A 29 -0.71 -22.63 9.15
C HIS A 29 -2.19 -22.99 8.99
N ALA A 30 -3.06 -22.01 8.71
CA ALA A 30 -4.48 -22.28 8.54
C ALA A 30 -4.75 -23.17 7.30
N PRO A 31 -5.81 -24.00 7.31
CA PRO A 31 -6.22 -24.76 6.14
C PRO A 31 -6.36 -23.91 4.88
N ASP A 32 -6.84 -22.67 5.01
CA ASP A 32 -7.00 -21.72 3.92
C ASP A 32 -5.67 -21.38 3.23
N ALA A 33 -4.57 -21.33 3.99
CA ALA A 33 -3.23 -21.09 3.42
C ALA A 33 -2.78 -22.27 2.53
N HIS A 34 -3.10 -23.49 2.92
CA HIS A 34 -2.85 -24.67 2.09
C HIS A 34 -3.69 -24.67 0.82
N VAL A 35 -4.96 -24.30 0.93
CA VAL A 35 -5.88 -24.17 -0.21
C VAL A 35 -5.40 -23.08 -1.17
N ALA A 36 -5.06 -21.88 -0.67
CA ALA A 36 -4.57 -20.76 -1.47
C ALA A 36 -3.28 -21.15 -2.24
N ARG A 37 -2.33 -21.78 -1.56
CA ARG A 37 -1.10 -22.27 -2.20
C ARG A 37 -1.38 -23.34 -3.26
N SER A 38 -2.34 -24.23 -3.01
CA SER A 38 -2.75 -25.25 -3.98
C SER A 38 -3.41 -24.62 -5.21
N MET A 39 -4.29 -23.63 -5.02
CA MET A 39 -4.89 -22.88 -6.12
C MET A 39 -3.83 -22.15 -6.96
N ALA A 40 -2.87 -21.50 -6.32
CA ALA A 40 -1.75 -20.84 -6.99
C ALA A 40 -0.92 -21.83 -7.85
N ARG A 41 -0.63 -23.01 -7.32
CA ARG A 41 0.07 -24.09 -8.07
C ARG A 41 -0.75 -24.58 -9.26
N ILE A 42 -2.04 -24.83 -9.07
CA ILE A 42 -2.95 -25.25 -10.13
C ILE A 42 -3.03 -24.19 -11.23
N ALA A 43 -3.20 -22.92 -10.84
CA ALA A 43 -3.27 -21.80 -11.76
C ALA A 43 -2.01 -21.72 -12.65
N ARG A 44 -0.82 -21.87 -12.05
CA ARG A 44 0.45 -21.92 -12.77
C ARG A 44 0.57 -23.14 -13.69
N GLY A 45 -0.06 -24.26 -13.34
CA GLY A 45 -0.11 -25.45 -14.18
C GLY A 45 -1.02 -25.30 -15.40
N ILE A 46 -2.12 -24.53 -15.27
CA ILE A 46 -3.05 -24.25 -16.38
C ILE A 46 -2.50 -23.15 -17.28
N ASP A 47 -2.05 -22.05 -16.69
CA ASP A 47 -1.47 -20.91 -17.43
C ASP A 47 -0.18 -20.45 -16.76
N ALA A 48 0.93 -20.71 -17.44
CA ALA A 48 2.27 -20.33 -16.98
C ALA A 48 2.46 -18.79 -16.88
N ASN A 49 1.61 -18.00 -17.50
CA ASN A 49 1.64 -16.53 -17.43
C ASN A 49 0.64 -15.95 -16.42
N SER A 50 -0.11 -16.82 -15.72
CA SER A 50 -1.09 -16.35 -14.73
C SER A 50 -0.42 -15.54 -13.61
N TRP A 51 -1.05 -14.44 -13.26
CA TRP A 51 -0.71 -13.63 -12.10
C TRP A 51 -1.24 -14.32 -10.84
N GLN A 52 -0.52 -14.15 -9.75
CA GLN A 52 -0.90 -14.71 -8.46
C GLN A 52 -1.32 -13.62 -7.50
N SER A 53 -2.24 -13.94 -6.60
CA SER A 53 -2.72 -13.02 -5.58
C SER A 53 -2.45 -13.57 -4.19
N LEU A 54 -2.07 -12.69 -3.27
CA LEU A 54 -1.84 -13.00 -1.85
C LEU A 54 -2.51 -11.93 -0.99
N VAL A 55 -3.56 -12.31 -0.28
CA VAL A 55 -4.34 -11.43 0.58
C VAL A 55 -4.22 -11.92 2.02
N GLY A 56 -3.74 -11.09 2.92
CA GLY A 56 -3.58 -11.45 4.33
C GLY A 56 -4.08 -10.38 5.28
N THR A 57 -4.58 -10.82 6.43
CA THR A 57 -4.88 -9.95 7.58
C THR A 57 -3.61 -9.53 8.30
N ARG A 58 -3.71 -8.61 9.25
CA ARG A 58 -2.56 -8.19 10.08
C ARG A 58 -1.93 -9.37 10.82
N SER A 59 -2.73 -10.31 11.32
CA SER A 59 -2.21 -11.50 12.00
C SER A 59 -1.40 -12.42 11.07
N PHE A 60 -1.83 -12.57 9.81
CA PHE A 60 -1.07 -13.30 8.82
C PHE A 60 0.29 -12.65 8.53
N TRP A 61 0.30 -11.35 8.29
CA TRP A 61 1.53 -10.61 7.97
C TRP A 61 2.50 -10.50 9.17
N ALA A 62 1.98 -10.54 10.41
CA ALA A 62 2.79 -10.50 11.64
C ALA A 62 3.32 -11.87 12.09
N SER A 63 3.16 -12.94 11.30
CA SER A 63 3.50 -14.32 11.72
C SER A 63 5.01 -14.64 11.68
N GLY A 64 5.90 -13.64 11.49
CA GLY A 64 7.35 -13.83 11.61
C GLY A 64 7.91 -14.92 10.71
N ALA A 65 8.69 -15.84 11.28
CA ALA A 65 9.35 -16.93 10.55
C ALA A 65 8.36 -17.89 9.81
N ASP A 66 7.15 -18.04 10.34
CA ASP A 66 6.13 -18.87 9.69
C ASP A 66 5.66 -18.22 8.38
N LEU A 67 5.51 -16.89 8.37
CA LEU A 67 5.25 -16.13 7.16
C LEU A 67 6.38 -16.32 6.15
N ASP A 68 7.63 -16.18 6.59
CA ASP A 68 8.81 -16.27 5.71
C ASP A 68 8.92 -17.68 5.08
N ALA A 69 8.64 -18.73 5.84
CA ALA A 69 8.60 -20.12 5.35
C ALA A 69 7.45 -20.32 4.32
N TYR A 70 6.26 -19.79 4.61
CA TYR A 70 5.12 -19.84 3.69
C TYR A 70 5.42 -19.12 2.37
N VAL A 71 5.95 -17.89 2.46
CA VAL A 71 6.33 -17.07 1.29
C VAL A 71 7.43 -17.74 0.49
N GLY A 72 8.42 -18.37 1.13
CA GLY A 72 9.44 -19.18 0.45
C GLY A 72 8.82 -20.27 -0.43
N SER A 73 7.76 -20.93 0.05
CA SER A 73 7.02 -21.93 -0.72
C SER A 73 6.25 -21.35 -1.91
N LEU A 74 5.80 -20.10 -1.82
CA LEU A 74 5.15 -19.39 -2.93
C LEU A 74 6.17 -18.87 -3.95
N ALA A 75 7.31 -18.35 -3.51
CA ALA A 75 8.39 -17.88 -4.38
C ALA A 75 8.92 -19.00 -5.30
N ALA A 76 8.86 -20.26 -4.83
CA ALA A 76 9.22 -21.44 -5.62
C ALA A 76 8.32 -21.63 -6.85
N LEU A 77 7.11 -21.06 -6.88
CA LEU A 77 6.20 -21.13 -8.03
C LEU A 77 6.67 -20.28 -9.22
N ARG A 78 7.60 -19.34 -9.01
CA ARG A 78 8.16 -18.46 -10.04
C ARG A 78 7.07 -17.80 -10.89
N ALA A 79 6.02 -17.30 -10.27
CA ALA A 79 4.96 -16.58 -10.97
C ALA A 79 5.51 -15.28 -11.59
N PRO A 80 5.04 -14.86 -12.76
CA PRO A 80 5.51 -13.64 -13.38
C PRO A 80 5.16 -12.38 -12.58
N VAL A 81 3.99 -12.39 -11.94
CA VAL A 81 3.49 -11.27 -11.13
C VAL A 81 2.81 -11.78 -9.87
N TRP A 82 3.10 -11.13 -8.75
CA TRP A 82 2.36 -11.26 -7.51
C TRP A 82 1.62 -9.96 -7.20
N MET A 83 0.33 -10.06 -6.94
CA MET A 83 -0.52 -9.00 -6.41
C MET A 83 -0.70 -9.25 -4.91
N VAL A 84 -0.22 -8.32 -4.09
CA VAL A 84 -0.15 -8.50 -2.63
C VAL A 84 -1.04 -7.46 -1.96
N THR A 85 -1.93 -7.90 -1.07
CA THR A 85 -2.94 -7.05 -0.44
C THR A 85 -2.95 -7.23 1.08
N MET A 86 -2.84 -6.11 1.80
CA MET A 86 -3.14 -6.04 3.23
C MET A 86 -4.65 -5.91 3.41
N ALA A 87 -5.28 -6.89 4.04
CA ALA A 87 -6.67 -6.77 4.49
C ALA A 87 -6.69 -5.97 5.82
N ASN A 88 -7.27 -4.79 5.77
CA ASN A 88 -7.37 -3.91 6.92
C ASN A 88 -8.69 -4.16 7.65
N GLU A 89 -8.61 -4.72 8.85
CA GLU A 89 -9.78 -5.00 9.70
C GLU A 89 -10.28 -3.75 10.42
N LEU A 90 -9.44 -2.73 10.52
CA LEU A 90 -9.77 -1.44 11.11
C LEU A 90 -9.29 -0.32 10.19
N VAL A 91 -10.22 0.39 9.61
CA VAL A 91 -9.97 1.55 8.75
C VAL A 91 -10.66 2.77 9.34
N THR A 92 -9.87 3.67 9.93
CA THR A 92 -10.38 4.95 10.43
C THR A 92 -10.09 6.03 9.39
N ASP A 93 -11.12 6.75 8.97
CA ASP A 93 -11.01 7.82 7.95
C ASP A 93 -10.28 7.38 6.67
N GLN A 94 -10.35 6.09 6.34
CA GLN A 94 -9.68 5.48 5.17
C GLN A 94 -8.14 5.67 5.19
N VAL A 95 -7.59 5.79 6.38
CA VAL A 95 -6.14 5.73 6.64
C VAL A 95 -5.82 4.31 7.10
N PRO A 96 -4.83 3.64 6.49
CA PRO A 96 -4.40 2.33 6.93
C PRO A 96 -3.93 2.39 8.38
N ASP A 97 -4.32 1.40 9.17
CA ASP A 97 -3.82 1.26 10.53
C ASP A 97 -2.40 0.71 10.54
N LEU A 98 -1.41 1.60 10.60
CA LEU A 98 0.00 1.28 10.70
C LEU A 98 0.49 1.08 12.16
N GLU A 99 -0.42 0.93 13.13
CA GLU A 99 -0.04 0.62 14.52
C GLU A 99 0.67 -0.73 14.63
N ASN A 100 0.22 -1.72 13.86
CA ASN A 100 0.89 -3.00 13.79
C ASN A 100 2.09 -2.93 12.84
N THR A 101 3.19 -2.36 13.34
CA THR A 101 4.45 -2.21 12.59
C THR A 101 4.96 -3.55 12.05
N GLU A 102 4.84 -4.64 12.84
CA GLU A 102 5.33 -5.96 12.44
C GLU A 102 4.55 -6.53 11.25
N ALA A 103 3.23 -6.32 11.18
CA ALA A 103 2.44 -6.77 10.04
C ALA A 103 2.91 -6.11 8.73
N TYR A 104 3.11 -4.78 8.77
CA TYR A 104 3.58 -4.07 7.57
C TYR A 104 5.06 -4.38 7.25
N ALA A 105 5.90 -4.63 8.25
CA ALA A 105 7.26 -5.11 8.04
C ALA A 105 7.26 -6.51 7.42
N GLY A 106 6.37 -7.42 7.86
CA GLY A 106 6.17 -8.73 7.26
C GLY A 106 5.70 -8.66 5.80
N LEU A 107 4.79 -7.72 5.48
CA LEU A 107 4.43 -7.41 4.09
C LEU A 107 5.68 -7.00 3.29
N CYS A 108 6.54 -6.14 3.84
CA CYS A 108 7.77 -5.71 3.17
C CYS A 108 8.75 -6.88 2.96
N ARG A 109 8.97 -7.76 3.97
CA ARG A 109 9.80 -8.98 3.82
C ARG A 109 9.24 -9.91 2.73
N THR A 110 7.91 -10.06 2.68
CA THR A 110 7.25 -10.83 1.61
C THR A 110 7.53 -10.24 0.23
N VAL A 111 7.37 -8.94 0.09
CA VAL A 111 7.68 -8.23 -1.16
C VAL A 111 9.16 -8.39 -1.52
N HIS A 112 10.07 -8.26 -0.54
CA HIS A 112 11.49 -8.51 -0.72
C HIS A 112 11.75 -9.88 -1.34
N SER A 113 11.25 -10.93 -0.70
CA SER A 113 11.43 -12.31 -1.13
C SER A 113 10.86 -12.57 -2.53
N LEU A 114 9.62 -12.16 -2.78
CA LEU A 114 8.95 -12.40 -4.07
C LEU A 114 9.60 -11.59 -5.21
N SER A 115 10.06 -10.35 -4.93
CA SER A 115 10.65 -9.45 -5.94
C SER A 115 11.99 -9.93 -6.50
N MET A 116 12.60 -10.92 -5.88
CA MET A 116 13.83 -11.54 -6.41
C MET A 116 13.61 -12.27 -7.73
N ARG A 117 12.40 -12.71 -8.04
CA ARG A 117 12.09 -13.54 -9.22
C ARG A 117 10.78 -13.17 -9.93
N SER A 118 10.05 -12.22 -9.40
CA SER A 118 8.72 -11.85 -9.87
C SER A 118 8.56 -10.33 -9.82
N ARG A 119 7.70 -9.78 -10.65
CA ARG A 119 7.17 -8.45 -10.40
C ARG A 119 6.20 -8.50 -9.22
N VAL A 120 6.22 -7.51 -8.35
CA VAL A 120 5.32 -7.44 -7.20
C VAL A 120 4.54 -6.12 -7.25
N ILE A 121 3.23 -6.22 -7.16
CA ILE A 121 2.30 -5.10 -7.09
C ILE A 121 1.65 -5.14 -5.71
N VAL A 122 1.72 -4.06 -4.94
CA VAL A 122 0.98 -3.95 -3.68
C VAL A 122 -0.32 -3.23 -3.95
N GLU A 123 -1.44 -3.94 -3.85
CA GLU A 123 -2.76 -3.38 -4.09
C GLU A 123 -3.32 -2.67 -2.86
N TYR A 124 -4.16 -1.67 -3.08
CA TYR A 124 -4.80 -0.89 -2.02
C TYR A 124 -3.82 -0.31 -1.00
N GLY A 125 -2.57 -0.09 -1.42
CA GLY A 125 -1.51 0.30 -0.51
C GLY A 125 -1.34 1.80 -0.37
N ASP A 126 -1.68 2.57 -1.39
CA ASP A 126 -1.51 4.03 -1.43
C ASP A 126 -0.11 4.46 -0.90
N PHE A 127 0.01 5.61 -0.27
CA PHE A 127 1.27 6.08 0.36
C PHE A 127 1.73 5.18 1.53
N ALA A 128 0.83 4.44 2.16
CA ALA A 128 1.18 3.51 3.24
C ALA A 128 2.06 2.34 2.76
N ALA A 129 2.01 2.00 1.46
CA ALA A 129 2.82 0.94 0.88
C ALA A 129 4.20 1.41 0.34
N LEU A 130 4.60 2.66 0.52
CA LEU A 130 5.93 3.10 0.10
C LEU A 130 7.09 2.30 0.73
N PRO A 131 7.03 1.81 1.99
CA PRO A 131 8.03 0.87 2.50
C PRO A 131 8.14 -0.42 1.68
N ALA A 132 7.02 -0.94 1.16
CA ALA A 132 7.03 -2.11 0.29
C ALA A 132 7.66 -1.80 -1.09
N VAL A 133 7.58 -0.56 -1.59
CA VAL A 133 8.32 -0.13 -2.79
C VAL A 133 9.81 -0.16 -2.53
N ALA A 134 10.27 0.33 -1.37
CA ALA A 134 11.68 0.24 -0.98
C ALA A 134 12.13 -1.23 -0.84
N ALA A 135 11.24 -2.11 -0.37
CA ALA A 135 11.48 -3.55 -0.27
C ALA A 135 11.49 -4.28 -1.64
N GLY A 136 11.10 -3.61 -2.72
CA GLY A 136 11.21 -4.18 -4.07
C GLY A 136 9.88 -4.27 -4.84
N ALA A 137 8.77 -3.73 -4.34
CA ALA A 137 7.56 -3.64 -5.14
C ALA A 137 7.81 -2.76 -6.38
N ASP A 138 7.31 -3.24 -7.50
CA ASP A 138 7.40 -2.56 -8.79
C ASP A 138 6.48 -1.32 -8.82
N THR A 139 5.29 -1.48 -8.22
CA THR A 139 4.32 -0.40 -8.08
C THR A 139 3.35 -0.67 -6.94
N VAL A 140 2.57 0.35 -6.61
CA VAL A 140 1.46 0.27 -5.66
C VAL A 140 0.14 0.66 -6.32
N GLY A 141 -0.92 -0.05 -5.98
CA GLY A 141 -2.27 0.28 -6.37
C GLY A 141 -2.90 1.31 -5.43
N SER A 142 -3.69 2.19 -6.00
CA SER A 142 -4.54 3.12 -5.26
C SER A 142 -5.86 3.26 -5.98
N GLY A 143 -6.97 3.31 -5.25
CA GLY A 143 -8.28 3.51 -5.83
C GLY A 143 -8.49 4.94 -6.33
N TRP A 144 -9.40 5.06 -7.30
CA TRP A 144 -9.84 6.35 -7.81
C TRP A 144 -10.48 7.22 -6.72
N ASP A 145 -11.36 6.60 -5.95
CA ASP A 145 -11.96 7.21 -4.77
C ASP A 145 -11.22 6.82 -3.50
N ARG A 146 -11.26 7.69 -2.49
CA ARG A 146 -10.56 7.48 -1.22
C ARG A 146 -10.94 6.15 -0.55
N GLY A 147 -12.22 5.77 -0.57
CA GLY A 147 -12.70 4.51 -0.02
C GLY A 147 -12.14 3.25 -0.70
N GLN A 148 -11.56 3.41 -1.89
CA GLN A 148 -10.94 2.32 -2.64
C GLN A 148 -9.41 2.25 -2.45
N ARG A 149 -8.83 3.11 -1.59
CA ARG A 149 -7.37 3.17 -1.39
C ARG A 149 -6.88 2.22 -0.32
N THR A 150 -7.78 1.65 0.44
CA THR A 150 -7.51 0.68 1.50
C THR A 150 -8.45 -0.49 1.31
N PHE A 151 -7.93 -1.72 1.32
CA PHE A 151 -8.77 -2.90 1.25
C PHE A 151 -9.40 -3.17 2.61
N ASP A 152 -10.69 -2.89 2.70
CA ASP A 152 -11.55 -3.18 3.85
C ASP A 152 -12.52 -4.30 3.44
N PRO A 153 -12.35 -5.54 3.94
CA PRO A 153 -13.22 -6.65 3.59
C PRO A 153 -14.69 -6.41 3.94
N MET A 154 -14.95 -5.60 4.98
CA MET A 154 -16.32 -5.29 5.41
C MET A 154 -17.06 -4.41 4.40
N ALA A 155 -16.34 -3.60 3.62
CA ALA A 155 -16.93 -2.76 2.58
C ALA A 155 -17.52 -3.55 1.39
N PHE A 156 -17.20 -4.84 1.30
CA PHE A 156 -17.68 -5.74 0.23
C PHE A 156 -18.79 -6.68 0.71
N GLN A 157 -19.28 -6.54 1.95
CA GLN A 157 -20.42 -7.32 2.41
C GLN A 157 -21.71 -6.82 1.78
N VAL A 158 -22.50 -7.75 1.23
CA VAL A 158 -23.73 -7.44 0.46
C VAL A 158 -24.80 -6.74 1.32
N ASP A 159 -24.83 -7.02 2.63
CA ASP A 159 -25.81 -6.49 3.58
C ASP A 159 -25.28 -5.29 4.39
N SER A 160 -24.15 -4.70 4.02
CA SER A 160 -23.63 -3.54 4.72
C SER A 160 -24.49 -2.30 4.39
N ASP A 161 -25.18 -1.76 5.38
CA ASP A 161 -25.79 -0.42 5.26
C ASP A 161 -24.66 0.61 5.13
N PRO A 162 -24.52 1.31 3.99
CA PRO A 162 -23.43 2.26 3.80
C PRO A 162 -23.52 3.48 4.73
N GLY A 163 -24.62 3.65 5.47
CA GLY A 163 -24.89 4.81 6.32
C GLY A 163 -24.86 6.12 5.54
N ILE A 164 -25.25 7.21 6.18
CA ILE A 164 -25.12 8.55 5.60
C ILE A 164 -23.66 9.01 5.81
N ARG A 165 -22.83 8.91 4.76
CA ARG A 165 -21.47 9.47 4.79
C ARG A 165 -21.52 10.90 4.27
N ILE A 166 -21.16 11.87 5.11
CA ILE A 166 -20.93 13.26 4.67
C ILE A 166 -19.65 13.26 3.83
N PRO A 167 -19.72 13.64 2.54
CA PRO A 167 -18.53 13.66 1.69
C PRO A 167 -17.53 14.68 2.22
N ALA A 168 -16.38 14.26 2.70
CA ALA A 168 -15.28 15.14 3.05
C ALA A 168 -14.33 15.25 1.86
N SER A 169 -14.04 16.47 1.43
CA SER A 169 -13.06 16.74 0.37
C SER A 169 -11.63 16.70 0.95
N TYR A 170 -10.73 16.05 0.27
CA TYR A 170 -9.33 15.90 0.68
C TYR A 170 -8.38 16.30 -0.44
N VAL A 171 -7.20 16.80 -0.07
CA VAL A 171 -6.15 17.21 -0.99
C VAL A 171 -4.87 16.47 -0.67
N THR A 172 -4.28 15.87 -1.69
CA THR A 172 -2.99 15.16 -1.56
C THR A 172 -1.85 16.15 -1.35
N GLN A 173 -1.01 15.84 -0.37
CA GLN A 173 0.21 16.55 -0.06
C GLN A 173 1.38 15.60 -0.37
N GLY A 174 1.87 15.62 -1.62
CA GLY A 174 2.88 14.67 -2.10
C GLY A 174 4.18 14.68 -1.30
N GLY A 175 4.63 15.86 -0.87
CA GLY A 175 5.81 16.01 -0.02
C GLY A 175 5.64 15.49 1.40
N LEU A 176 4.40 15.42 1.90
CA LEU A 176 4.06 14.86 3.21
C LEU A 176 3.68 13.36 3.15
N ASN A 177 3.62 12.78 1.96
CA ASN A 177 3.10 11.42 1.71
C ASN A 177 1.68 11.20 2.23
N SER A 178 0.83 12.21 2.17
CA SER A 178 -0.45 12.21 2.87
C SER A 178 -1.59 12.79 2.05
N VAL A 179 -2.78 12.62 2.58
CA VAL A 179 -3.98 13.37 2.20
C VAL A 179 -4.49 14.14 3.41
N LEU A 180 -4.70 15.44 3.26
CA LEU A 180 -5.27 16.31 4.28
C LEU A 180 -6.66 16.78 3.85
N ARG A 181 -7.52 17.15 4.80
CA ARG A 181 -8.79 17.78 4.48
C ARG A 181 -8.56 19.05 3.66
N ARG A 182 -9.48 19.38 2.77
CA ARG A 182 -9.35 20.54 1.89
C ARG A 182 -9.23 21.84 2.69
N ASP A 183 -10.02 22.00 3.75
CA ASP A 183 -9.97 23.16 4.64
C ASP A 183 -8.58 23.32 5.33
N THR A 184 -7.97 22.18 5.73
CA THR A 184 -6.60 22.16 6.25
C THR A 184 -5.59 22.60 5.17
N ALA A 185 -5.70 22.06 3.96
CA ALA A 185 -4.82 22.42 2.85
C ALA A 185 -4.97 23.92 2.45
N GLU A 186 -6.18 24.45 2.48
CA GLU A 186 -6.45 25.87 2.25
C GLU A 186 -5.92 26.77 3.38
N ALA A 187 -5.97 26.31 4.63
CA ALA A 187 -5.38 27.04 5.75
C ALA A 187 -3.85 27.12 5.62
N ILE A 188 -3.21 26.06 5.20
CA ILE A 188 -1.76 26.04 4.90
C ILE A 188 -1.45 27.01 3.74
N GLU A 189 -2.26 27.00 2.68
CA GLU A 189 -2.12 27.92 1.54
C GLU A 189 -2.22 29.40 1.95
N ARG A 190 -3.17 29.73 2.84
CA ARG A 190 -3.33 31.10 3.37
C ARG A 190 -2.16 31.53 4.26
N TRP A 191 -1.55 30.60 5.00
CA TRP A 191 -0.40 30.90 5.83
C TRP A 191 0.88 31.13 5.01
N ASP A 192 1.20 30.22 4.09
CA ASP A 192 2.35 30.34 3.19
C ASP A 192 2.09 29.56 1.90
N SER A 193 1.78 30.28 0.83
CA SER A 193 1.43 29.69 -0.46
C SER A 193 2.61 28.98 -1.14
N SER A 194 3.84 29.45 -0.92
CA SER A 194 5.06 28.80 -1.44
C SER A 194 5.28 27.47 -0.77
N HIS A 195 5.23 27.42 0.56
CA HIS A 195 5.35 26.21 1.34
C HIS A 195 4.24 25.21 0.98
N ALA A 196 2.98 25.68 0.93
CA ALA A 196 1.83 24.87 0.55
C ALA A 196 2.01 24.23 -0.82
N ARG A 197 2.44 25.00 -1.83
CA ARG A 197 2.69 24.51 -3.19
C ARG A 197 3.82 23.47 -3.22
N ARG A 198 4.87 23.69 -2.44
CA ARG A 198 6.01 22.75 -2.34
C ARG A 198 5.59 21.42 -1.73
N ILE A 199 4.94 21.40 -0.58
CA ILE A 199 4.52 20.16 0.09
C ILE A 199 3.41 19.44 -0.66
N ARG A 200 2.55 20.15 -1.39
CA ARG A 200 1.51 19.57 -2.23
C ARG A 200 2.09 18.96 -3.51
N GLY A 201 3.16 19.54 -4.03
CA GLY A 201 3.73 19.18 -5.32
C GLY A 201 3.01 19.85 -6.50
N GLY A 202 2.42 21.05 -6.28
CA GLY A 202 1.73 21.82 -7.29
C GLY A 202 0.66 22.76 -6.75
N PRO A 203 -0.12 23.43 -7.65
CA PRO A 203 -1.22 24.32 -7.26
C PRO A 203 -2.37 23.55 -6.59
N MET A 204 -3.27 24.27 -5.92
CA MET A 204 -4.49 23.70 -5.34
C MET A 204 -5.38 23.12 -6.46
N PRO A 205 -5.76 21.82 -6.40
CA PRO A 205 -6.65 21.25 -7.39
C PRO A 205 -8.04 21.89 -7.36
N PRO A 206 -8.54 22.40 -8.49
CA PRO A 206 -9.80 23.14 -8.53
C PRO A 206 -11.06 22.29 -8.42
N SER A 207 -10.96 20.99 -8.65
CA SER A 207 -12.08 20.04 -8.59
C SER A 207 -11.65 18.67 -8.07
N ASP A 208 -12.62 17.84 -7.66
CA ASP A 208 -12.35 16.49 -7.18
C ASP A 208 -11.74 15.60 -8.27
N GLN A 209 -12.14 15.76 -9.53
CA GLN A 209 -11.53 15.04 -10.64
C GLN A 209 -10.04 15.39 -10.77
N VAL A 210 -9.70 16.68 -10.74
CA VAL A 210 -8.30 17.13 -10.81
C VAL A 210 -7.53 16.67 -9.56
N GLN A 211 -8.19 16.65 -8.39
CA GLN A 211 -7.59 16.13 -7.15
C GLN A 211 -7.26 14.63 -7.28
N ARG A 212 -8.12 13.83 -7.88
CA ARG A 212 -7.85 12.40 -8.10
C ARG A 212 -6.64 12.20 -9.03
N MET A 213 -6.59 12.94 -10.13
CA MET A 213 -5.44 12.92 -11.04
C MET A 213 -4.16 13.40 -10.35
N HIS A 214 -4.23 14.46 -9.55
CA HIS A 214 -3.12 14.95 -8.75
C HIS A 214 -2.61 13.89 -7.78
N HIS A 215 -3.53 13.21 -7.07
CA HIS A 215 -3.18 12.11 -6.16
C HIS A 215 -2.37 11.02 -6.86
N LEU A 216 -2.88 10.50 -7.98
CA LEU A 216 -2.20 9.46 -8.74
C LEU A 216 -0.83 9.93 -9.25
N ALA A 217 -0.72 11.19 -9.68
CA ALA A 217 0.55 11.77 -10.13
C ALA A 217 1.57 11.85 -8.99
N GLN A 218 1.16 12.28 -7.78
CA GLN A 218 2.03 12.36 -6.61
C GLN A 218 2.49 10.97 -6.14
N LEU A 219 1.57 10.01 -6.05
CA LEU A 219 1.89 8.63 -5.69
C LEU A 219 2.87 8.00 -6.71
N ARG A 220 2.57 8.12 -7.99
CA ARG A 220 3.45 7.65 -9.07
C ARG A 220 4.84 8.31 -9.01
N GLY A 221 4.89 9.61 -8.69
CA GLY A 221 6.13 10.35 -8.49
C GLY A 221 6.96 9.77 -7.34
N ALA A 222 6.33 9.49 -6.20
CA ALA A 222 6.98 8.88 -5.04
C ALA A 222 7.55 7.49 -5.36
N VAL A 223 6.74 6.62 -5.99
CA VAL A 223 7.15 5.27 -6.41
C VAL A 223 8.34 5.34 -7.37
N ARG A 224 8.29 6.22 -8.38
CA ARG A 224 9.40 6.40 -9.35
C ARG A 224 10.66 6.90 -8.67
N GLN A 225 10.55 7.82 -7.72
CA GLN A 225 11.70 8.36 -6.98
C GLN A 225 12.39 7.25 -6.17
N ILE A 226 11.64 6.40 -5.49
CA ILE A 226 12.19 5.27 -4.72
C ILE A 226 12.84 4.24 -5.65
N ASN A 227 12.13 3.82 -6.70
CA ASN A 227 12.66 2.84 -7.66
C ASN A 227 13.87 3.37 -8.45
N GLY A 228 13.93 4.68 -8.69
CA GLY A 228 15.04 5.35 -9.36
C GLY A 228 16.29 5.56 -8.50
N ALA A 229 16.23 5.32 -7.18
CA ALA A 229 17.37 5.45 -6.28
C ALA A 229 18.48 4.40 -6.53
N GLY A 230 18.12 3.30 -7.17
CA GLY A 230 19.07 2.24 -7.54
C GLY A 230 18.41 0.86 -7.61
N PRO A 231 19.14 -0.13 -8.12
CA PRO A 231 18.66 -1.51 -8.20
C PRO A 231 18.65 -2.19 -6.84
N ASP A 232 19.52 -1.79 -5.92
CA ASP A 232 19.63 -2.37 -4.59
C ASP A 232 18.61 -1.78 -3.61
N LYS A 233 18.19 -2.61 -2.65
CA LYS A 233 17.18 -2.24 -1.67
C LYS A 233 17.70 -1.26 -0.62
N ALA A 234 19.00 -1.28 -0.30
CA ALA A 234 19.60 -0.34 0.64
C ALA A 234 19.51 1.10 0.15
N SER A 235 19.79 1.35 -1.12
CA SER A 235 19.62 2.68 -1.76
C SER A 235 18.17 3.14 -1.73
N ARG A 236 17.20 2.24 -1.99
CA ARG A 236 15.77 2.56 -1.94
C ARG A 236 15.31 2.87 -0.51
N VAL A 237 15.78 2.12 0.47
CA VAL A 237 15.54 2.37 1.91
C VAL A 237 16.10 3.73 2.30
N ALA A 238 17.34 4.03 1.95
CA ALA A 238 17.97 5.33 2.24
C ALA A 238 17.19 6.49 1.61
N GLN A 239 16.74 6.35 0.36
CA GLN A 239 15.91 7.34 -0.33
C GLN A 239 14.59 7.58 0.40
N LEU A 240 13.92 6.52 0.85
CA LEU A 240 12.64 6.64 1.55
C LEU A 240 12.82 7.19 2.97
N ARG A 241 13.92 6.85 3.68
CA ARG A 241 14.29 7.49 4.95
C ARG A 241 14.41 9.01 4.81
N ALA A 242 15.15 9.47 3.81
CA ALA A 242 15.32 10.89 3.54
C ALA A 242 13.96 11.56 3.27
N ARG A 243 13.09 10.90 2.51
CA ARG A 243 11.76 11.39 2.21
C ARG A 243 10.89 11.51 3.47
N TYR A 244 10.88 10.51 4.35
CA TYR A 244 10.13 10.57 5.61
C TYR A 244 10.70 11.59 6.59
N SER A 245 12.02 11.74 6.65
CA SER A 245 12.68 12.77 7.45
C SER A 245 12.27 14.17 7.00
N THR A 246 12.25 14.43 5.70
CA THR A 246 11.78 15.72 5.14
C THR A 246 10.31 15.95 5.46
N ALA A 247 9.44 14.95 5.27
CA ALA A 247 8.03 15.06 5.60
C ALA A 247 7.80 15.32 7.10
N ALA A 248 8.56 14.67 7.97
CA ALA A 248 8.47 14.88 9.43
C ALA A 248 8.85 16.32 9.81
N ALA A 249 9.92 16.88 9.24
CA ALA A 249 10.34 18.26 9.46
C ALA A 249 9.31 19.29 8.96
N ASP A 250 8.67 19.02 7.81
CA ASP A 250 7.57 19.82 7.30
C ASP A 250 6.35 19.76 8.25
N TYR A 251 6.00 18.59 8.78
CA TYR A 251 4.96 18.47 9.79
C TYR A 251 5.29 19.25 11.06
N ASP A 252 6.52 19.18 11.56
CA ASP A 252 6.93 19.96 12.74
C ASP A 252 6.77 21.47 12.51
N THR A 253 7.12 21.94 11.33
CA THR A 253 6.91 23.33 10.93
C THR A 253 5.42 23.71 10.91
N LEU A 254 4.57 22.84 10.31
CA LEU A 254 3.12 23.07 10.25
C LEU A 254 2.46 23.04 11.64
N ILE A 255 2.83 22.07 12.49
CA ILE A 255 2.31 21.97 13.86
C ILE A 255 2.68 23.22 14.67
N ALA A 256 3.94 23.66 14.56
CA ALA A 256 4.39 24.86 15.27
C ALA A 256 3.68 26.14 14.81
N ARG A 257 3.35 26.26 13.52
CA ARG A 257 2.73 27.46 12.93
C ARG A 257 1.21 27.42 12.90
N LEU A 258 0.63 26.22 12.79
CA LEU A 258 -0.81 26.01 12.64
C LEU A 258 -1.34 24.94 13.62
N PRO A 259 -1.10 25.07 14.95
CA PRO A 259 -1.32 23.96 15.91
C PRO A 259 -2.78 23.55 16.08
N ARG A 260 -3.74 24.41 15.64
CA ARG A 260 -5.18 24.08 15.65
C ARG A 260 -5.65 23.41 14.36
N ILE A 261 -4.81 23.37 13.33
CA ILE A 261 -5.15 22.91 11.97
C ILE A 261 -4.43 21.60 11.67
N VAL A 262 -3.11 21.55 11.91
CA VAL A 262 -2.28 20.35 11.74
C VAL A 262 -1.83 19.88 13.11
N ARG A 263 -1.92 18.58 13.38
CA ARG A 263 -1.70 18.03 14.71
C ARG A 263 -0.75 16.81 14.68
N ASP A 264 -0.22 16.43 15.84
CA ASP A 264 0.65 15.24 15.99
C ASP A 264 0.06 13.94 15.42
N PRO A 265 -1.25 13.64 15.50
CA PRO A 265 -1.82 12.48 14.84
C PRO A 265 -1.62 12.46 13.33
N ASP A 266 -1.65 13.61 12.65
CA ASP A 266 -1.39 13.70 11.21
C ASP A 266 0.06 13.30 10.88
N LYS A 267 1.03 13.87 11.63
CA LYS A 267 2.44 13.49 11.53
C LYS A 267 2.67 12.02 11.85
N SER A 268 2.01 11.53 12.92
CA SER A 268 2.11 10.14 13.33
C SER A 268 1.66 9.19 12.23
N ALA A 269 0.48 9.42 11.66
CA ALA A 269 -0.12 8.56 10.64
C ALA A 269 0.70 8.50 9.34
N TRP A 270 1.26 9.63 8.89
CA TRP A 270 1.80 9.76 7.54
C TRP A 270 3.34 9.81 7.46
N ALA A 271 4.02 10.09 8.56
CA ALA A 271 5.48 10.13 8.60
C ALA A 271 6.08 9.17 9.62
N THR A 272 5.62 9.21 10.89
CA THR A 272 6.27 8.46 11.96
C THR A 272 6.02 6.95 11.87
N LYS A 273 4.76 6.52 11.72
CA LYS A 273 4.42 5.09 11.63
C LYS A 273 4.98 4.43 10.38
N PRO A 274 4.85 5.01 9.16
CA PRO A 274 5.49 4.44 7.97
C PRO A 274 7.01 4.37 8.07
N SER A 275 7.66 5.35 8.73
CA SER A 275 9.09 5.29 9.00
C SER A 275 9.46 4.13 9.92
N LYS A 276 8.67 3.88 10.99
CA LYS A 276 8.89 2.72 11.87
C LYS A 276 8.76 1.39 11.11
N VAL A 277 7.81 1.26 10.21
CA VAL A 277 7.67 0.09 9.34
C VAL A 277 8.92 -0.11 8.48
N LEU A 278 9.41 0.98 7.87
CA LEU A 278 10.62 0.94 7.06
C LEU A 278 11.84 0.49 7.88
N GLU A 279 12.00 1.03 9.09
CA GLU A 279 13.13 0.66 9.97
C GLU A 279 13.03 -0.79 10.46
N ALA A 280 11.83 -1.27 10.82
CA ALA A 280 11.62 -2.66 11.20
C ALA A 280 11.98 -3.62 10.05
N TYR A 281 11.55 -3.30 8.82
CA TYR A 281 11.93 -4.04 7.62
C TYR A 281 13.45 -3.98 7.38
N ALA A 282 14.04 -2.79 7.39
CA ALA A 282 15.47 -2.62 7.13
C ALA A 282 16.34 -3.38 8.14
N SER A 283 15.96 -3.31 9.43
CA SER A 283 16.63 -4.04 10.50
C SER A 283 16.56 -5.57 10.31
N SER A 284 15.40 -6.09 9.87
CA SER A 284 15.23 -7.54 9.67
C SER A 284 16.05 -8.08 8.48
N GLU A 285 16.36 -7.23 7.49
CA GLU A 285 17.11 -7.60 6.29
C GLU A 285 18.58 -7.13 6.32
N GLY A 286 19.01 -6.49 7.41
CA GLY A 286 20.39 -6.00 7.55
C GLY A 286 20.72 -4.81 6.61
N LEU A 287 19.75 -3.92 6.33
CA LEU A 287 19.85 -2.79 5.40
C LEU A 287 20.07 -1.45 6.12
#